data_9d310d9479f499697196e452ba785358
#
_entry.id   9d310d9479f499697196e452ba785358
#
_cell.length_a   1.000
_cell.length_b   1.000
_cell.length_c   1.000
_cell.angle_alpha   90.00
_cell.angle_beta   90.00
_cell.angle_gamma   90.00
#
_symmetry.space_group_name_H-M   'P 1'
#
loop_
_entity.id
_entity.type
_entity.pdbx_description
1 polymer ?
#
loop_
_entity_poly.entity_id
_entity_poly.type
_entity_poly.pdbx_seq_one_letter_code
_entity_poly.pdbx_strand_id
1 'polypeptide(L)'
;NDGHPVNPHMPVADLTGSMTALAAILMALLRREKTGKGDIIDISMQDSTMAWLPNVVGPVFAEDRAPIISNERSFGGYAFFSIYKTADARHVTLGGVEPKFARNLLTDFGRPDLLKIAISPPGSTQDPLKAFLRETFERHTLKYWVKWFKNRDICFAPVLNLHEAWN
;
A
#
# COMPACT_ATOMS: atom_id res chain seq x y z
N ASN A 1 -8.13 4.35 -13.50
CA ASN A 1 -7.82 2.95 -13.82
C ASN A 1 -8.87 2.44 -14.81
N ASP A 2 -8.46 2.28 -16.05
CA ASP A 2 -9.32 1.91 -17.20
C ASP A 2 -9.52 0.38 -17.33
N GLY A 3 -9.03 -0.40 -16.36
CA GLY A 3 -9.12 -1.85 -16.35
C GLY A 3 -8.07 -2.56 -17.20
N HIS A 4 -7.19 -1.82 -17.86
CA HIS A 4 -6.10 -2.43 -18.63
C HIS A 4 -4.95 -2.89 -17.72
N PRO A 5 -4.34 -4.07 -18.00
CA PRO A 5 -3.12 -4.48 -17.33
C PRO A 5 -2.00 -3.46 -17.56
N VAL A 6 -1.24 -3.17 -16.50
CA VAL A 6 -0.08 -2.27 -16.56
C VAL A 6 1.19 -3.02 -16.16
N ASN A 7 2.30 -2.67 -16.80
CA ASN A 7 3.60 -3.15 -16.37
C ASN A 7 4.00 -2.38 -15.08
N PRO A 8 4.36 -3.05 -13.98
CA PRO A 8 4.69 -2.42 -12.71
C PRO A 8 6.00 -1.61 -12.72
N HIS A 9 6.65 -1.45 -13.85
CA HIS A 9 7.93 -0.72 -14.02
C HIS A 9 9.09 -1.17 -13.12
N MET A 10 8.95 -2.32 -12.47
CA MET A 10 10.01 -2.97 -11.71
C MET A 10 9.93 -4.49 -11.92
N PRO A 11 11.06 -5.20 -11.92
CA PRO A 11 11.09 -6.65 -12.14
C PRO A 11 10.62 -7.41 -10.88
N VAL A 12 9.31 -7.37 -10.60
CA VAL A 12 8.73 -7.92 -9.37
C VAL A 12 9.01 -9.42 -9.22
N ALA A 13 8.88 -10.20 -10.31
CA ALA A 13 9.11 -11.63 -10.29
C ALA A 13 10.57 -11.97 -9.97
N ASP A 14 11.53 -11.24 -10.56
CA ASP A 14 12.96 -11.41 -10.28
C ASP A 14 13.28 -11.05 -8.83
N LEU A 15 12.76 -9.94 -8.33
CA LEU A 15 13.00 -9.48 -6.96
C LEU A 15 12.41 -10.45 -5.92
N THR A 16 11.16 -10.87 -6.11
CA THR A 16 10.51 -11.80 -5.16
C THR A 16 11.14 -13.19 -5.23
N GLY A 17 11.45 -13.69 -6.43
CA GLY A 17 12.13 -14.97 -6.64
C GLY A 17 13.52 -14.99 -6.01
N SER A 18 14.34 -13.95 -6.23
CA SER A 18 15.67 -13.88 -5.64
C SER A 18 15.66 -13.77 -4.12
N MET A 19 14.74 -12.99 -3.53
CA MET A 19 14.60 -12.91 -2.08
C MET A 19 14.12 -14.23 -1.46
N THR A 20 13.21 -14.93 -2.12
CA THR A 20 12.75 -16.27 -1.71
C THR A 20 13.89 -17.27 -1.79
N ALA A 21 14.67 -17.25 -2.88
CA ALA A 21 15.84 -18.10 -3.06
C ALA A 21 16.91 -17.85 -1.97
N LEU A 22 17.19 -16.59 -1.66
CA LEU A 22 18.13 -16.23 -0.59
C LEU A 22 17.70 -16.83 0.75
N ALA A 23 16.44 -16.68 1.13
CA ALA A 23 15.92 -17.25 2.37
C ALA A 23 16.01 -18.79 2.38
N ALA A 24 15.63 -19.44 1.29
CA ALA A 24 15.69 -20.90 1.17
C ALA A 24 17.13 -21.43 1.24
N ILE A 25 18.10 -20.76 0.59
CA ILE A 25 19.53 -21.11 0.66
C ILE A 25 20.04 -21.01 2.10
N LEU A 26 19.74 -19.92 2.79
CA LEU A 26 20.17 -19.75 4.19
C LEU A 26 19.57 -20.82 5.10
N MET A 27 18.29 -21.16 4.94
CA MET A 27 17.64 -22.24 5.68
C MET A 27 18.28 -23.61 5.39
N ALA A 28 18.60 -23.90 4.13
CA ALA A 28 19.26 -25.16 3.75
C ALA A 28 20.71 -25.24 4.31
N LEU A 29 21.44 -24.13 4.33
CA LEU A 29 22.77 -24.08 4.93
C LEU A 29 22.72 -24.31 6.46
N LEU A 30 21.79 -23.67 7.16
CA LEU A 30 21.57 -23.91 8.59
C LEU A 30 21.18 -25.37 8.90
N ARG A 31 20.35 -25.98 8.05
CA ARG A 31 20.02 -27.41 8.16
C ARG A 31 21.24 -28.27 7.91
N ARG A 32 22.05 -27.96 6.90
CA ARG A 32 23.28 -28.69 6.59
C ARG A 32 24.27 -28.68 7.76
N GLU A 33 24.45 -27.57 8.44
CA GLU A 33 25.30 -27.48 9.64
C GLU A 33 24.88 -28.49 10.75
N LYS A 34 23.56 -28.71 10.87
CA LYS A 34 23.03 -29.64 11.89
C LYS A 34 23.01 -31.11 11.44
N THR A 35 22.80 -31.34 10.15
CA THR A 35 22.53 -32.72 9.63
C THR A 35 23.66 -33.30 8.79
N GLY A 36 24.62 -32.48 8.37
CA GLY A 36 25.66 -32.83 7.40
C GLY A 36 25.16 -33.09 5.98
N LYS A 37 23.87 -32.84 5.70
CA LYS A 37 23.26 -33.15 4.41
C LYS A 37 22.84 -31.86 3.67
N GLY A 38 23.19 -31.75 2.39
CA GLY A 38 22.73 -30.70 1.51
C GLY A 38 21.29 -30.89 1.06
N ASP A 39 20.80 -29.95 0.27
CA ASP A 39 19.46 -29.92 -0.29
C ASP A 39 19.47 -29.48 -1.76
N ILE A 40 18.41 -29.83 -2.49
CA ILE A 40 18.10 -29.25 -3.79
C ILE A 40 16.95 -28.28 -3.55
N ILE A 41 17.13 -27.05 -4.03
CA ILE A 41 16.16 -25.98 -3.85
C ILE A 41 15.62 -25.58 -5.22
N ASP A 42 14.32 -25.68 -5.40
CA ASP A 42 13.59 -25.19 -6.58
C ASP A 42 12.71 -24.02 -6.17
N ILE A 43 12.82 -22.90 -6.87
CA ILE A 43 12.08 -21.66 -6.59
C ILE A 43 11.31 -21.22 -7.81
N SER A 44 9.98 -21.27 -7.70
CA SER A 44 9.08 -20.71 -8.68
C SER A 44 8.99 -19.18 -8.50
N MET A 45 9.32 -18.40 -9.53
CA MET A 45 9.17 -16.95 -9.54
C MET A 45 7.69 -16.55 -9.45
N GLN A 46 6.80 -17.30 -10.09
CA GLN A 46 5.35 -17.08 -10.04
C GLN A 46 4.82 -17.26 -8.62
N ASP A 47 5.13 -18.38 -7.97
CA ASP A 47 4.65 -18.67 -6.61
C ASP A 47 5.23 -17.69 -5.60
N SER A 48 6.51 -17.30 -5.76
CA SER A 48 7.15 -16.25 -4.97
C SER A 48 6.39 -14.93 -5.09
N THR A 49 5.97 -14.54 -6.29
CA THR A 49 5.20 -13.31 -6.51
C THR A 49 3.80 -13.43 -5.89
N MET A 50 3.13 -14.56 -6.05
CA MET A 50 1.81 -14.81 -5.45
C MET A 50 1.84 -14.72 -3.93
N ALA A 51 2.89 -15.22 -3.28
CA ALA A 51 3.06 -15.15 -1.84
C ALA A 51 3.16 -13.70 -1.28
N TRP A 52 3.53 -12.73 -2.13
CA TRP A 52 3.59 -11.31 -1.77
C TRP A 52 2.26 -10.56 -1.97
N LEU A 53 1.21 -11.25 -2.40
CA LEU A 53 -0.13 -10.70 -2.67
C LEU A 53 -1.21 -11.23 -1.69
N PRO A 54 -0.97 -11.36 -0.37
CA PRO A 54 -1.91 -12.02 0.54
C PRO A 54 -3.26 -11.30 0.62
N ASN A 55 -3.27 -9.96 0.49
CA ASN A 55 -4.50 -9.16 0.53
C ASN A 55 -5.38 -9.30 -0.72
N VAL A 56 -4.86 -9.90 -1.79
CA VAL A 56 -5.60 -10.14 -3.04
C VAL A 56 -5.93 -11.62 -3.18
N VAL A 57 -4.94 -12.47 -2.93
CA VAL A 57 -5.08 -13.94 -3.09
C VAL A 57 -6.02 -14.54 -2.03
N GLY A 58 -5.95 -14.04 -0.78
CA GLY A 58 -6.83 -14.51 0.29
C GLY A 58 -8.33 -14.41 -0.04
N PRO A 59 -8.84 -13.24 -0.44
CA PRO A 59 -10.22 -13.07 -0.88
C PRO A 59 -10.61 -13.96 -2.08
N VAL A 60 -9.70 -14.21 -3.02
CA VAL A 60 -9.99 -15.12 -4.15
C VAL A 60 -10.33 -16.51 -3.63
N PHE A 61 -9.53 -17.07 -2.71
CA PHE A 61 -9.79 -18.40 -2.15
C PHE A 61 -10.97 -18.43 -1.17
N ALA A 62 -11.19 -17.37 -0.40
CA ALA A 62 -12.23 -17.34 0.62
C ALA A 62 -13.61 -17.01 0.06
N GLU A 63 -13.68 -16.22 -1.02
CA GLU A 63 -14.92 -15.65 -1.54
C GLU A 63 -15.24 -16.15 -2.96
N ASP A 64 -14.38 -16.98 -3.55
CA ASP A 64 -14.49 -17.54 -4.93
C ASP A 64 -14.82 -16.46 -5.98
N ARG A 65 -14.14 -15.30 -5.87
CA ARG A 65 -14.31 -14.17 -6.79
C ARG A 65 -13.01 -13.59 -7.28
N ALA A 66 -13.01 -13.07 -8.50
CA ALA A 66 -11.92 -12.24 -8.97
C ALA A 66 -11.86 -10.92 -8.16
N PRO A 67 -10.66 -10.43 -7.80
CA PRO A 67 -10.50 -9.18 -7.08
C PRO A 67 -10.88 -8.00 -7.98
N ILE A 68 -11.58 -7.02 -7.41
CA ILE A 68 -11.81 -5.72 -8.03
C ILE A 68 -10.80 -4.76 -7.43
N ILE A 69 -9.73 -4.47 -8.15
CA ILE A 69 -8.56 -3.75 -7.64
C ILE A 69 -8.93 -2.46 -6.89
N SER A 70 -9.83 -1.66 -7.45
CA SER A 70 -10.29 -0.40 -6.81
C SER A 70 -11.04 -0.59 -5.48
N ASN A 71 -11.47 -1.82 -5.19
CA ASN A 71 -12.20 -2.15 -3.96
C ASN A 71 -11.32 -2.90 -2.95
N GLU A 72 -10.13 -3.34 -3.37
CA GLU A 72 -9.25 -4.08 -2.47
C GLU A 72 -8.48 -3.15 -1.52
N ARG A 73 -8.21 -3.63 -0.33
CA ARG A 73 -7.61 -2.88 0.77
C ARG A 73 -6.40 -2.04 0.35
N SER A 74 -5.42 -2.66 -0.28
CA SER A 74 -4.10 -2.07 -0.54
C SER A 74 -3.97 -1.40 -1.92
N PHE A 75 -5.06 -1.34 -2.70
CA PHE A 75 -5.05 -0.85 -4.07
C PHE A 75 -6.00 0.33 -4.31
N GLY A 76 -6.26 1.11 -3.26
CA GLY A 76 -7.11 2.29 -3.32
C GLY A 76 -8.56 2.05 -2.86
N GLY A 77 -8.89 0.88 -2.31
CA GLY A 77 -10.21 0.62 -1.72
C GLY A 77 -10.48 1.49 -0.50
N TYR A 78 -9.47 1.79 0.32
CA TYR A 78 -9.56 2.71 1.46
C TYR A 78 -9.11 4.13 1.12
N ALA A 79 -9.84 5.12 1.59
CA ALA A 79 -9.46 6.52 1.51
C ALA A 79 -8.14 6.81 2.25
N PHE A 80 -7.90 6.14 3.38
CA PHE A 80 -6.68 6.24 4.17
C PHE A 80 -5.55 5.29 3.70
N PHE A 81 -5.70 4.69 2.51
CA PHE A 81 -4.66 3.92 1.83
C PHE A 81 -4.64 4.28 0.35
N SER A 82 -4.44 5.57 0.08
CA SER A 82 -4.58 6.16 -1.25
C SER A 82 -3.60 7.30 -1.48
N ILE A 83 -3.44 7.66 -2.75
CA ILE A 83 -2.61 8.77 -3.21
C ILE A 83 -3.52 9.93 -3.61
N TYR A 84 -3.17 11.15 -3.20
CA TYR A 84 -3.91 12.37 -3.46
C TYR A 84 -3.03 13.41 -4.15
N LYS A 85 -3.60 14.12 -5.13
CA LYS A 85 -2.94 15.20 -5.83
C LYS A 85 -2.98 16.48 -4.99
N THR A 86 -1.93 17.29 -5.07
CA THR A 86 -1.81 18.60 -4.44
C THR A 86 -1.98 19.73 -5.45
N ALA A 87 -2.15 20.99 -4.97
CA ALA A 87 -2.35 22.16 -5.82
C ALA A 87 -1.24 22.39 -6.87
N ASP A 88 -0.02 21.97 -6.57
CA ASP A 88 1.16 22.08 -7.44
C ASP A 88 1.39 20.83 -8.31
N ALA A 89 0.33 20.04 -8.55
CA ALA A 89 0.35 18.80 -9.33
C ALA A 89 1.32 17.72 -8.81
N ARG A 90 1.79 17.86 -7.58
CA ARG A 90 2.53 16.84 -6.84
C ARG A 90 1.54 15.89 -6.15
N HIS A 91 2.04 14.92 -5.40
CA HIS A 91 1.21 13.93 -4.74
C HIS A 91 1.64 13.70 -3.29
N VAL A 92 0.67 13.33 -2.48
CA VAL A 92 0.82 12.83 -1.11
C VAL A 92 0.19 11.46 -0.99
N THR A 93 0.68 10.65 -0.07
CA THR A 93 0.05 9.37 0.26
C THR A 93 -0.37 9.32 1.72
N LEU A 94 -1.53 8.72 1.96
CA LEU A 94 -1.96 8.25 3.28
C LEU A 94 -1.78 6.73 3.31
N GLY A 95 -1.20 6.19 4.39
CA GLY A 95 -0.86 4.78 4.52
C GLY A 95 -1.42 4.09 5.76
N GLY A 96 -2.28 4.74 6.55
CA GLY A 96 -2.78 4.23 7.82
C GLY A 96 -4.29 4.07 7.83
N VAL A 97 -4.78 2.83 7.84
CA VAL A 97 -6.21 2.50 7.94
C VAL A 97 -6.68 2.33 9.38
N GLU A 98 -5.79 2.45 10.36
CA GLU A 98 -6.12 2.32 11.77
C GLU A 98 -7.02 3.49 12.21
N PRO A 99 -8.09 3.21 12.99
CA PRO A 99 -9.08 4.23 13.36
C PRO A 99 -8.49 5.46 14.05
N LYS A 100 -7.35 5.33 14.74
CA LYS A 100 -6.69 6.47 15.40
C LYS A 100 -6.20 7.52 14.40
N PHE A 101 -5.58 7.10 13.30
CA PHE A 101 -5.07 8.02 12.27
C PHE A 101 -6.20 8.73 11.53
N ALA A 102 -7.28 7.98 11.22
CA ALA A 102 -8.47 8.56 10.63
C ALA A 102 -9.12 9.60 11.56
N ARG A 103 -9.25 9.27 12.86
CA ARG A 103 -9.80 10.20 13.85
C ARG A 103 -8.96 11.47 13.95
N ASN A 104 -7.65 11.34 14.08
CA ASN A 104 -6.74 12.49 14.20
C ASN A 104 -6.88 13.42 12.98
N LEU A 105 -6.75 12.86 11.76
CA LEU A 105 -6.83 13.66 10.53
C LEU A 105 -8.21 14.33 10.36
N LEU A 106 -9.28 13.57 10.54
CA LEU A 106 -10.64 14.07 10.33
C LEU A 106 -11.03 15.10 11.38
N THR A 107 -10.54 14.98 12.62
CA THR A 107 -10.71 16.00 13.66
C THR A 107 -9.98 17.29 13.27
N ASP A 108 -8.72 17.19 12.83
CA ASP A 108 -7.92 18.34 12.41
C ASP A 108 -8.49 19.03 11.16
N PHE A 109 -9.18 18.28 10.29
CA PHE A 109 -9.89 18.82 9.13
C PHE A 109 -11.32 19.30 9.43
N GLY A 110 -11.78 19.21 10.70
CA GLY A 110 -13.12 19.64 11.11
C GLY A 110 -14.25 18.71 10.58
N ARG A 111 -13.94 17.47 10.26
CA ARG A 111 -14.89 16.48 9.70
C ARG A 111 -14.89 15.15 10.48
N PRO A 112 -15.05 15.19 11.81
CA PRO A 112 -15.14 13.95 12.60
C PRO A 112 -16.37 13.08 12.23
N ASP A 113 -17.38 13.67 11.60
CA ASP A 113 -18.56 12.97 11.06
C ASP A 113 -18.20 11.87 10.05
N LEU A 114 -17.11 12.05 9.28
CA LEU A 114 -16.64 11.10 8.28
C LEU A 114 -15.91 9.88 8.87
N LEU A 115 -15.68 9.84 10.18
CA LEU A 115 -14.98 8.72 10.81
C LEU A 115 -15.71 7.39 10.58
N LYS A 116 -17.04 7.38 10.57
CA LYS A 116 -17.82 6.18 10.30
C LYS A 116 -17.54 5.60 8.91
N ILE A 117 -17.32 6.48 7.91
CA ILE A 117 -16.95 6.09 6.55
C ILE A 117 -15.51 5.56 6.54
N ALA A 118 -14.59 6.25 7.21
CA ALA A 118 -13.18 5.86 7.25
C ALA A 118 -12.94 4.44 7.78
N ILE A 119 -13.75 4.00 8.75
CA ILE A 119 -13.66 2.66 9.36
C ILE A 119 -14.58 1.61 8.69
N SER A 120 -15.35 1.99 7.67
CA SER A 120 -16.18 1.04 6.91
C SER A 120 -15.30 0.18 5.99
N PRO A 121 -15.81 -0.96 5.47
CA PRO A 121 -15.06 -1.78 4.51
C PRO A 121 -14.55 -1.00 3.30
N PRO A 122 -13.49 -1.50 2.62
CA PRO A 122 -12.97 -0.87 1.41
C PRO A 122 -13.99 -0.94 0.26
N GLY A 123 -13.83 -0.05 -0.72
CA GLY A 123 -14.69 0.02 -1.89
C GLY A 123 -15.49 1.31 -1.98
N SER A 124 -16.64 1.25 -2.66
CA SER A 124 -17.46 2.43 -2.96
C SER A 124 -18.02 3.16 -1.73
N THR A 125 -18.15 2.49 -0.60
CA THR A 125 -18.52 3.12 0.68
C THR A 125 -17.54 4.22 1.10
N GLN A 126 -16.29 4.15 0.62
CA GLN A 126 -15.22 5.11 0.90
C GLN A 126 -15.26 6.34 -0.03
N ASP A 127 -16.04 6.33 -1.10
CA ASP A 127 -16.00 7.35 -2.15
C ASP A 127 -16.30 8.77 -1.65
N PRO A 128 -17.28 9.01 -0.74
CA PRO A 128 -17.50 10.36 -0.19
C PRO A 128 -16.28 10.89 0.58
N LEU A 129 -15.59 10.02 1.31
CA LEU A 129 -14.38 10.39 2.03
C LEU A 129 -13.20 10.62 1.08
N LYS A 130 -13.05 9.79 0.05
CA LYS A 130 -12.03 9.98 -1.00
C LYS A 130 -12.23 11.32 -1.73
N ALA A 131 -13.48 11.69 -2.04
CA ALA A 131 -13.81 12.96 -2.67
C ALA A 131 -13.41 14.14 -1.75
N PHE A 132 -13.81 14.10 -0.49
CA PHE A 132 -13.45 15.12 0.50
C PHE A 132 -11.93 15.28 0.65
N LEU A 133 -11.19 14.17 0.76
CA LEU A 133 -9.73 14.22 0.90
C LEU A 133 -9.06 14.74 -0.39
N ARG A 134 -9.56 14.37 -1.56
CA ARG A 134 -9.07 14.88 -2.84
C ARG A 134 -9.20 16.41 -2.91
N GLU A 135 -10.39 16.92 -2.66
CA GLU A 135 -10.64 18.38 -2.64
C GLU A 135 -9.80 19.11 -1.58
N THR A 136 -9.59 18.47 -0.44
CA THR A 136 -8.80 19.05 0.65
C THR A 136 -7.33 19.14 0.28
N PHE A 137 -6.74 18.07 -0.26
CA PHE A 137 -5.32 18.06 -0.64
C PHE A 137 -5.01 18.97 -1.83
N GLU A 138 -5.95 19.17 -2.75
CA GLU A 138 -5.81 20.09 -3.88
C GLU A 138 -5.81 21.57 -3.50
N ARG A 139 -6.12 21.94 -2.25
CA ARG A 139 -6.12 23.34 -1.78
C ARG A 139 -4.73 23.91 -1.55
N HIS A 140 -3.74 23.08 -1.30
CA HIS A 140 -2.40 23.52 -0.93
C HIS A 140 -1.31 22.72 -1.62
N THR A 141 -0.09 23.29 -1.67
CA THR A 141 1.09 22.66 -2.28
C THR A 141 1.62 21.51 -1.43
N LEU A 142 2.44 20.63 -2.04
CA LEU A 142 3.14 19.56 -1.33
C LEU A 142 3.94 20.10 -0.14
N LYS A 143 4.67 21.20 -0.34
CA LYS A 143 5.47 21.86 0.72
C LYS A 143 4.62 22.29 1.94
N TYR A 144 3.42 22.81 1.67
CA TYR A 144 2.48 23.14 2.74
C TYR A 144 2.08 21.88 3.51
N TRP A 145 1.71 20.81 2.82
CA TRP A 145 1.26 19.56 3.47
C TRP A 145 2.36 18.90 4.28
N VAL A 146 3.59 18.83 3.78
CA VAL A 146 4.74 18.31 4.53
C VAL A 146 4.93 19.09 5.85
N LYS A 147 4.81 20.42 5.82
CA LYS A 147 4.88 21.23 7.03
C LYS A 147 3.68 21.01 7.95
N TRP A 148 2.47 20.91 7.39
CA TRP A 148 1.23 20.73 8.14
C TRP A 148 1.20 19.40 8.89
N PHE A 149 1.65 18.30 8.25
CA PHE A 149 1.69 16.97 8.86
C PHE A 149 2.83 16.78 9.87
N LYS A 150 3.82 17.66 9.89
CA LYS A 150 4.93 17.59 10.85
C LYS A 150 4.39 17.58 12.29
N ASN A 151 4.81 16.60 13.07
CA ASN A 151 4.41 16.37 14.47
C ASN A 151 2.94 15.96 14.67
N ARG A 152 2.25 15.48 13.63
CA ARG A 152 0.93 14.86 13.74
C ARG A 152 1.05 13.37 13.68
N ASP A 153 0.37 12.66 14.58
CA ASP A 153 0.31 11.18 14.58
C ASP A 153 -0.67 10.70 13.50
N ILE A 154 -0.22 10.78 12.24
CA ILE A 154 -0.98 10.41 11.04
C ILE A 154 0.01 9.78 10.06
N CYS A 155 -0.37 8.63 9.46
CA CYS A 155 0.43 7.97 8.44
C CYS A 155 0.37 8.75 7.11
N PHE A 156 1.29 9.67 6.95
CA PHE A 156 1.44 10.54 5.79
C PHE A 156 2.85 10.46 5.23
N ALA A 157 2.98 10.51 3.90
CA ALA A 157 4.26 10.76 3.24
C ALA A 157 4.08 11.58 1.95
N PRO A 158 5.05 12.45 1.60
CA PRO A 158 5.11 13.03 0.26
C PRO A 158 5.51 11.96 -0.76
N VAL A 159 4.97 12.03 -1.98
CA VAL A 159 5.46 11.23 -3.10
C VAL A 159 6.64 11.97 -3.72
N LEU A 160 7.83 11.47 -3.44
CA LEU A 160 9.09 12.02 -3.93
C LEU A 160 9.52 11.34 -5.23
N ASN A 161 10.20 12.07 -6.11
CA ASN A 161 10.96 11.42 -7.18
C ASN A 161 12.28 10.83 -6.62
N LEU A 162 12.97 10.00 -7.41
CA LEU A 162 14.19 9.33 -6.94
C LEU A 162 15.31 10.31 -6.54
N HIS A 163 15.45 11.43 -7.24
CA HIS A 163 16.44 12.44 -6.89
C HIS A 163 16.14 13.10 -5.54
N GLU A 164 14.86 13.44 -5.28
CA GLU A 164 14.41 14.02 -4.02
C GLU A 164 14.50 13.02 -2.85
N ALA A 165 14.30 11.74 -3.11
CA ALA A 165 14.37 10.71 -2.08
C ALA A 165 15.80 10.37 -1.66
N TRP A 166 16.79 10.69 -2.50
CA TRP A 166 18.20 10.38 -2.27
C TRP A 166 18.98 11.52 -1.60
N ASN A 167 18.47 12.74 -1.64
CA ASN A 167 19.06 13.95 -1.03
C ASN A 167 18.31 14.36 0.25
#